data_36d02476c3589bf109bd79ad21a77f70
#
_entry.id   36d02476c3589bf109bd79ad21a77f70
#
_cell.length_a   1.000
_cell.length_b   1.000
_cell.length_c   1.000
_cell.angle_alpha   90.00
_cell.angle_beta   90.00
_cell.angle_gamma   90.00
#
_symmetry.space_group_name_H-M   'P 1'
#
loop_
_entity.id
_entity.type
_entity.pdbx_description
1 polymer ?
#
loop_
_entity_poly.entity_id
_entity_poly.type
_entity_poly.pdbx_seq_one_letter_code
_entity_poly.pdbx_strand_id
1 'polypeptide(L)'
;MFSIDYIKEWSESYKTDLTTNIMPFWLKYGLDKVNGGIYTCVDRDGSLMDTTKSVWFQGRFAFICSYAYNNIEKNEAWLAAAKSTIDFIEAHCFDSDGRMYFEVTAEGTPLRKRRYIFSESFAAIAMSEYAIASGDQTYAVKALDLFKRMQYFMETPGILAPKYLDTLPMKGHSITMILINVASRIRQAIQDESFNGQIDASIDQLRKDFMHPEFKALLETVGPNGEFIDSNMGRTINPGHCIETAWFLLEEAKYRNWDKDITELALTIFDLSLIHISEPTRHSLI
;
A
#
# COMPACT_ATOMS: atom_id res chain seq x y z
N MET A 1 -18.55 -19.19 14.16
CA MET A 1 -18.18 -19.22 12.73
C MET A 1 -19.35 -18.65 11.95
N PHE A 2 -19.13 -17.63 11.12
CA PHE A 2 -20.20 -17.05 10.31
C PHE A 2 -20.65 -18.04 9.22
N SER A 3 -21.94 -18.02 8.88
CA SER A 3 -22.45 -18.84 7.78
C SER A 3 -21.94 -18.32 6.43
N ILE A 4 -21.86 -19.18 5.43
CA ILE A 4 -21.50 -18.78 4.05
C ILE A 4 -22.48 -17.73 3.52
N ASP A 5 -23.75 -17.85 3.85
CA ASP A 5 -24.80 -16.90 3.40
C ASP A 5 -24.59 -15.51 4.02
N TYR A 6 -24.22 -15.46 5.31
CA TYR A 6 -23.86 -14.21 5.97
C TYR A 6 -22.64 -13.52 5.29
N ILE A 7 -21.60 -14.29 4.97
CA ILE A 7 -20.40 -13.77 4.27
C ILE A 7 -20.77 -13.24 2.88
N LYS A 8 -21.63 -13.97 2.14
CA LYS A 8 -22.10 -13.54 0.81
C LYS A 8 -22.93 -12.25 0.88
N GLU A 9 -23.83 -12.13 1.85
CA GLU A 9 -24.67 -10.94 2.07
C GLU A 9 -23.77 -9.70 2.30
N TRP A 10 -22.79 -9.80 3.19
CA TRP A 10 -21.88 -8.71 3.46
C TRP A 10 -20.97 -8.40 2.28
N SER A 11 -20.48 -9.40 1.56
CA SER A 11 -19.70 -9.20 0.34
C SER A 11 -20.47 -8.41 -0.72
N GLU A 12 -21.75 -8.75 -0.94
CA GLU A 12 -22.59 -8.03 -1.89
C GLU A 12 -22.94 -6.63 -1.40
N SER A 13 -23.17 -6.45 -0.10
CA SER A 13 -23.40 -5.15 0.51
C SER A 13 -22.20 -4.20 0.31
N TYR A 14 -20.98 -4.66 0.60
CA TYR A 14 -19.76 -3.86 0.39
C TYR A 14 -19.51 -3.55 -1.08
N LYS A 15 -19.74 -4.52 -1.97
CA LYS A 15 -19.62 -4.30 -3.40
C LYS A 15 -20.62 -3.25 -3.90
N THR A 16 -21.87 -3.34 -3.44
CA THR A 16 -22.91 -2.37 -3.77
C THR A 16 -22.54 -0.97 -3.28
N ASP A 17 -22.13 -0.84 -2.01
CA ASP A 17 -21.73 0.45 -1.46
C ASP A 17 -20.52 1.05 -2.21
N LEU A 18 -19.53 0.24 -2.54
CA LEU A 18 -18.39 0.68 -3.33
C LEU A 18 -18.82 1.23 -4.70
N THR A 19 -19.68 0.49 -5.42
CA THR A 19 -20.02 0.82 -6.81
C THR A 19 -21.10 1.88 -6.95
N THR A 20 -22.03 1.99 -5.98
CA THR A 20 -23.16 2.92 -6.06
C THR A 20 -22.99 4.19 -5.22
N ASN A 21 -22.10 4.19 -4.25
CA ASN A 21 -21.90 5.30 -3.32
C ASN A 21 -20.44 5.82 -3.34
N ILE A 22 -19.46 4.99 -2.97
CA ILE A 22 -18.09 5.44 -2.78
C ILE A 22 -17.44 5.88 -4.10
N MET A 23 -17.42 5.03 -5.12
CA MET A 23 -16.80 5.36 -6.40
C MET A 23 -17.48 6.55 -7.10
N PRO A 24 -18.83 6.62 -7.20
CA PRO A 24 -19.50 7.78 -7.75
C PRO A 24 -19.21 9.08 -7.00
N PHE A 25 -19.14 9.05 -5.67
CA PHE A 25 -18.79 10.22 -4.86
C PHE A 25 -17.42 10.77 -5.27
N TRP A 26 -16.38 9.92 -5.28
CA TRP A 26 -15.02 10.35 -5.59
C TRP A 26 -14.84 10.75 -7.06
N LEU A 27 -15.52 10.10 -8.00
CA LEU A 27 -15.52 10.52 -9.40
C LEU A 27 -16.18 11.90 -9.60
N LYS A 28 -17.19 12.21 -8.80
CA LYS A 28 -17.91 13.48 -8.90
C LYS A 28 -17.17 14.62 -8.23
N TYR A 29 -16.67 14.42 -7.02
CA TYR A 29 -16.17 15.48 -6.15
C TYR A 29 -14.64 15.47 -5.98
N GLY A 30 -14.01 14.31 -6.12
CA GLY A 30 -12.57 14.16 -5.94
C GLY A 30 -11.74 14.50 -7.18
N LEU A 31 -12.25 14.22 -8.40
CA LEU A 31 -11.47 14.47 -9.62
C LEU A 31 -11.24 15.96 -9.87
N ASP A 32 -9.97 16.35 -10.02
CA ASP A 32 -9.59 17.67 -10.52
C ASP A 32 -9.68 17.69 -12.05
N LYS A 33 -10.76 18.27 -12.56
CA LYS A 33 -11.03 18.36 -14.00
C LYS A 33 -10.21 19.43 -14.73
N VAL A 34 -9.50 20.27 -13.98
CA VAL A 34 -8.68 21.36 -14.53
C VAL A 34 -7.23 20.91 -14.69
N ASN A 35 -6.65 20.39 -13.61
CA ASN A 35 -5.23 20.06 -13.57
C ASN A 35 -4.96 18.54 -13.66
N GLY A 36 -6.01 17.71 -13.60
CA GLY A 36 -5.88 16.25 -13.52
C GLY A 36 -5.61 15.73 -12.11
N GLY A 37 -5.62 14.41 -11.95
CA GLY A 37 -5.46 13.77 -10.65
C GLY A 37 -6.69 13.95 -9.75
N ILE A 38 -6.50 13.73 -8.44
CA ILE A 38 -7.56 13.76 -7.44
C ILE A 38 -7.24 14.72 -6.30
N TYR A 39 -8.24 15.49 -5.84
CA TYR A 39 -8.18 16.17 -4.54
C TYR A 39 -8.25 15.15 -3.41
N THR A 40 -7.49 15.37 -2.35
CA THR A 40 -7.36 14.41 -1.25
C THR A 40 -8.14 14.79 0.01
N CYS A 41 -8.68 16.02 0.04
CA CYS A 41 -9.44 16.56 1.18
C CYS A 41 -10.79 17.11 0.70
N VAL A 42 -11.80 16.25 0.74
CA VAL A 42 -13.18 16.55 0.36
C VAL A 42 -14.10 16.25 1.54
N ASP A 43 -15.02 17.14 1.88
CA ASP A 43 -15.98 16.92 2.95
C ASP A 43 -17.11 15.97 2.51
N ARG A 44 -17.95 15.53 3.45
CA ARG A 44 -19.02 14.54 3.23
C ARG A 44 -20.07 14.99 2.23
N ASP A 45 -20.29 16.29 2.07
CA ASP A 45 -21.21 16.87 1.09
C ASP A 45 -20.57 17.07 -0.30
N GLY A 46 -19.27 16.78 -0.43
CA GLY A 46 -18.49 16.96 -1.65
C GLY A 46 -17.83 18.34 -1.77
N SER A 47 -17.92 19.19 -0.76
CA SER A 47 -17.20 20.46 -0.75
C SER A 47 -15.71 20.25 -0.60
N LEU A 48 -14.91 20.99 -1.37
CA LEU A 48 -13.47 20.91 -1.36
C LEU A 48 -12.92 21.64 -0.12
N MET A 49 -12.21 20.89 0.74
CA MET A 49 -11.61 21.44 1.97
C MET A 49 -10.18 21.96 1.75
N ASP A 50 -9.41 21.29 0.88
CA ASP A 50 -8.03 21.63 0.56
C ASP A 50 -7.71 21.22 -0.88
N THR A 51 -6.94 22.05 -1.57
CA THR A 51 -6.55 21.83 -2.97
C THR A 51 -5.20 21.11 -3.09
N THR A 52 -4.44 20.97 -2.00
CA THR A 52 -3.18 20.21 -2.04
C THR A 52 -3.42 18.74 -2.34
N LYS A 53 -2.51 18.14 -3.08
CA LYS A 53 -2.61 16.75 -3.53
C LYS A 53 -1.51 15.91 -2.90
N SER A 54 -1.92 14.95 -2.07
CA SER A 54 -1.01 13.92 -1.58
C SER A 54 -0.69 12.93 -2.70
N VAL A 55 0.59 12.78 -3.04
CA VAL A 55 1.07 11.84 -4.06
C VAL A 55 0.72 10.39 -3.70
N TRP A 56 0.73 10.06 -2.41
CA TRP A 56 0.31 8.73 -1.94
C TRP A 56 -1.14 8.42 -2.32
N PHE A 57 -2.03 9.41 -2.19
CA PHE A 57 -3.45 9.22 -2.53
C PHE A 57 -3.68 9.24 -4.04
N GLN A 58 -2.85 9.94 -4.82
CA GLN A 58 -2.89 9.82 -6.29
C GLN A 58 -2.67 8.36 -6.69
N GLY A 59 -1.58 7.74 -6.21
CA GLY A 59 -1.28 6.34 -6.51
C GLY A 59 -2.37 5.38 -6.03
N ARG A 60 -2.84 5.53 -4.78
CA ARG A 60 -3.91 4.68 -4.22
C ARG A 60 -5.23 4.80 -4.99
N PHE A 61 -5.62 6.01 -5.39
CA PHE A 61 -6.86 6.20 -6.14
C PHE A 61 -6.77 5.58 -7.54
N ALA A 62 -5.67 5.81 -8.26
CA ALA A 62 -5.46 5.19 -9.57
C ALA A 62 -5.44 3.65 -9.48
N PHE A 63 -4.81 3.10 -8.42
CA PHE A 63 -4.84 1.66 -8.13
C PHE A 63 -6.28 1.16 -7.92
N ILE A 64 -7.07 1.79 -7.03
CA ILE A 64 -8.43 1.35 -6.73
C ILE A 64 -9.33 1.41 -7.96
N CYS A 65 -9.23 2.46 -8.77
CA CYS A 65 -10.00 2.56 -10.01
C CYS A 65 -9.65 1.44 -11.00
N SER A 66 -8.35 1.16 -11.18
CA SER A 66 -7.88 0.08 -12.06
C SER A 66 -8.24 -1.30 -11.51
N TYR A 67 -8.08 -1.51 -10.20
CA TYR A 67 -8.42 -2.76 -9.54
C TYR A 67 -9.92 -3.07 -9.61
N ALA A 68 -10.76 -2.07 -9.36
CA ALA A 68 -12.21 -2.20 -9.49
C ALA A 68 -12.61 -2.54 -10.93
N TYR A 69 -11.98 -1.89 -11.92
CA TYR A 69 -12.18 -2.21 -13.33
C TYR A 69 -11.81 -3.66 -13.66
N ASN A 70 -10.70 -4.15 -13.10
CA ASN A 70 -10.24 -5.51 -13.36
C ASN A 70 -11.10 -6.60 -12.67
N ASN A 71 -11.58 -6.33 -11.47
CA ASN A 71 -12.10 -7.36 -10.58
C ASN A 71 -13.61 -7.25 -10.25
N ILE A 72 -14.24 -6.10 -10.50
CA ILE A 72 -15.62 -5.84 -10.12
C ILE A 72 -16.49 -5.60 -11.36
N GLU A 73 -16.19 -4.57 -12.15
CA GLU A 73 -16.96 -4.17 -13.31
C GLU A 73 -16.11 -3.40 -14.32
N LYS A 74 -16.27 -3.67 -15.61
CA LYS A 74 -15.61 -2.96 -16.70
C LYS A 74 -16.24 -1.58 -16.91
N ASN A 75 -15.91 -0.63 -16.04
CA ASN A 75 -16.44 0.73 -16.05
C ASN A 75 -15.39 1.71 -16.60
N GLU A 76 -15.64 2.22 -17.79
CA GLU A 76 -14.72 3.12 -18.50
C GLU A 76 -14.44 4.43 -17.75
N ALA A 77 -15.38 4.92 -16.92
CA ALA A 77 -15.15 6.11 -16.11
C ALA A 77 -14.08 5.86 -15.03
N TRP A 78 -14.00 4.64 -14.48
CA TRP A 78 -12.95 4.27 -13.55
C TRP A 78 -11.58 4.21 -14.23
N LEU A 79 -11.53 3.59 -15.41
CA LEU A 79 -10.30 3.50 -16.19
C LEU A 79 -9.78 4.87 -16.60
N ALA A 80 -10.67 5.76 -17.05
CA ALA A 80 -10.34 7.14 -17.39
C ALA A 80 -9.86 7.96 -16.18
N ALA A 81 -10.47 7.76 -15.00
CA ALA A 81 -10.05 8.40 -13.76
C ALA A 81 -8.65 7.92 -13.31
N ALA A 82 -8.38 6.61 -13.41
CA ALA A 82 -7.05 6.05 -13.17
C ALA A 82 -6.00 6.67 -14.10
N LYS A 83 -6.31 6.74 -15.40
CA LYS A 83 -5.41 7.33 -16.40
C LYS A 83 -5.09 8.80 -16.09
N SER A 84 -6.11 9.62 -15.87
CA SER A 84 -5.94 11.04 -15.52
C SER A 84 -5.06 11.23 -14.28
N THR A 85 -5.21 10.34 -13.30
CA THR A 85 -4.41 10.40 -12.07
C THR A 85 -2.96 9.96 -12.30
N ILE A 86 -2.73 8.92 -13.12
CA ILE A 86 -1.38 8.49 -13.50
C ILE A 86 -0.69 9.59 -14.34
N ASP A 87 -1.41 10.24 -15.26
CA ASP A 87 -0.85 11.34 -16.05
C ASP A 87 -0.40 12.50 -15.16
N PHE A 88 -1.19 12.84 -14.15
CA PHE A 88 -0.82 13.83 -13.15
C PHE A 88 0.44 13.42 -12.36
N ILE A 89 0.52 12.15 -11.95
CA ILE A 89 1.71 11.61 -11.27
C ILE A 89 2.96 11.79 -12.15
N GLU A 90 2.88 11.38 -13.41
CA GLU A 90 4.01 11.44 -14.34
C GLU A 90 4.46 12.87 -14.63
N ALA A 91 3.51 13.80 -14.76
CA ALA A 91 3.80 15.19 -15.09
C ALA A 91 4.36 16.01 -13.91
N HIS A 92 3.92 15.71 -12.67
CA HIS A 92 4.09 16.64 -11.56
C HIS A 92 4.70 16.07 -10.28
N CYS A 93 4.77 14.73 -10.14
CA CYS A 93 5.12 14.16 -8.84
C CYS A 93 6.57 13.71 -8.71
N PHE A 94 7.40 13.90 -9.74
CA PHE A 94 8.83 13.53 -9.71
C PHE A 94 9.73 14.75 -9.55
N ASP A 95 10.78 14.60 -8.74
CA ASP A 95 11.86 15.55 -8.63
C ASP A 95 12.98 15.20 -9.63
N SER A 96 13.87 16.15 -9.85
CA SER A 96 15.03 16.02 -10.75
C SER A 96 16.02 14.92 -10.35
N ASP A 97 16.04 14.50 -9.07
CA ASP A 97 16.83 13.38 -8.57
C ASP A 97 16.18 11.99 -8.80
N GLY A 98 15.01 11.97 -9.46
CA GLY A 98 14.25 10.76 -9.75
C GLY A 98 13.39 10.25 -8.60
N ARG A 99 13.41 10.90 -7.43
CA ARG A 99 12.54 10.63 -6.31
C ARG A 99 11.20 11.33 -6.47
N MET A 100 10.18 10.82 -5.78
CA MET A 100 8.86 11.42 -5.82
C MET A 100 8.63 12.38 -4.65
N TYR A 101 7.81 13.40 -4.90
CA TYR A 101 7.26 14.26 -3.86
C TYR A 101 6.24 13.49 -3.01
N PHE A 102 5.99 13.99 -1.81
CA PHE A 102 4.90 13.51 -0.95
C PHE A 102 3.62 14.31 -1.19
N GLU A 103 3.75 15.61 -1.47
CA GLU A 103 2.65 16.55 -1.58
C GLU A 103 2.99 17.64 -2.59
N VAL A 104 2.00 18.01 -3.40
CA VAL A 104 2.09 19.05 -4.43
C VAL A 104 0.82 19.94 -4.37
N THR A 105 0.88 21.16 -4.98
CA THR A 105 -0.32 22.00 -5.17
C THR A 105 -1.29 21.35 -6.16
N ALA A 106 -2.47 21.94 -6.34
CA ALA A 106 -3.42 21.49 -7.38
C ALA A 106 -2.79 21.45 -8.77
N GLU A 107 -1.96 22.44 -9.10
CA GLU A 107 -1.26 22.58 -10.39
C GLU A 107 0.02 21.72 -10.50
N GLY A 108 0.42 21.05 -9.40
CA GLY A 108 1.59 20.19 -9.39
C GLY A 108 2.88 20.84 -8.90
N THR A 109 2.83 22.05 -8.31
CA THR A 109 4.02 22.67 -7.71
C THR A 109 4.42 21.90 -6.45
N PRO A 110 5.71 21.49 -6.30
CA PRO A 110 6.17 20.74 -5.14
C PRO A 110 6.00 21.50 -3.82
N LEU A 111 5.46 20.81 -2.82
CA LEU A 111 5.29 21.34 -1.46
C LEU A 111 6.13 20.57 -0.45
N ARG A 112 6.22 19.22 -0.60
CA ARG A 112 6.84 18.39 0.41
C ARG A 112 7.45 17.13 -0.18
N LYS A 113 8.60 16.72 0.36
CA LYS A 113 9.30 15.48 0.05
C LYS A 113 9.55 14.72 1.34
N ARG A 114 9.43 13.39 1.31
CA ARG A 114 9.69 12.53 2.47
C ARG A 114 10.89 11.62 2.22
N ARG A 115 11.46 11.08 3.30
CA ARG A 115 12.57 10.12 3.28
C ARG A 115 12.20 8.69 2.90
N TYR A 116 10.93 8.41 2.66
CA TYR A 116 10.41 7.08 2.38
C TYR A 116 10.19 6.86 0.88
N ILE A 117 10.07 5.59 0.49
CA ILE A 117 9.79 5.14 -0.88
C ILE A 117 8.29 4.95 -1.15
N PHE A 118 7.40 5.38 -0.25
CA PHE A 118 5.97 5.08 -0.39
C PHE A 118 5.29 5.79 -1.55
N SER A 119 5.75 6.97 -1.95
CA SER A 119 5.22 7.64 -3.13
C SER A 119 5.50 6.81 -4.39
N GLU A 120 6.73 6.35 -4.52
CA GLU A 120 7.17 5.45 -5.58
C GLU A 120 6.42 4.11 -5.54
N SER A 121 6.20 3.56 -4.33
CA SER A 121 5.45 2.31 -4.13
C SER A 121 4.01 2.42 -4.63
N PHE A 122 3.29 3.48 -4.24
CA PHE A 122 1.90 3.66 -4.66
C PHE A 122 1.79 3.99 -6.15
N ALA A 123 2.74 4.70 -6.73
CA ALA A 123 2.79 4.90 -8.18
C ALA A 123 3.05 3.58 -8.92
N ALA A 124 3.96 2.74 -8.42
CA ALA A 124 4.28 1.46 -9.03
C ALA A 124 3.07 0.49 -9.01
N ILE A 125 2.35 0.36 -7.88
CA ILE A 125 1.14 -0.48 -7.83
C ILE A 125 0.02 0.05 -8.72
N ALA A 126 -0.13 1.39 -8.80
CA ALA A 126 -1.11 2.01 -9.68
C ALA A 126 -0.82 1.72 -11.16
N MET A 127 0.43 1.92 -11.59
CA MET A 127 0.84 1.65 -12.96
C MET A 127 0.77 0.16 -13.30
N SER A 128 1.11 -0.74 -12.36
CA SER A 128 0.98 -2.18 -12.55
C SER A 128 -0.47 -2.60 -12.78
N GLU A 129 -1.38 -2.13 -11.94
CA GLU A 129 -2.79 -2.49 -12.04
C GLU A 129 -3.46 -1.84 -13.27
N TYR A 130 -3.04 -0.61 -13.62
CA TYR A 130 -3.50 0.07 -14.83
C TYR A 130 -3.00 -0.63 -16.11
N ALA A 131 -1.79 -1.16 -16.13
CA ALA A 131 -1.28 -1.94 -17.26
C ALA A 131 -2.15 -3.16 -17.53
N ILE A 132 -2.59 -3.85 -16.47
CA ILE A 132 -3.52 -4.98 -16.57
C ILE A 132 -4.90 -4.51 -17.09
N ALA A 133 -5.40 -3.39 -16.56
CA ALA A 133 -6.72 -2.87 -16.89
C ALA A 133 -6.82 -2.35 -18.33
N SER A 134 -5.81 -1.62 -18.79
CA SER A 134 -5.78 -1.00 -20.11
C SER A 134 -5.22 -1.89 -21.21
N GLY A 135 -4.45 -2.93 -20.83
CA GLY A 135 -3.64 -3.73 -21.76
C GLY A 135 -2.36 -3.03 -22.26
N ASP A 136 -2.10 -1.80 -21.83
CA ASP A 136 -0.91 -1.04 -22.23
C ASP A 136 0.30 -1.40 -21.35
N GLN A 137 1.16 -2.27 -21.87
CA GLN A 137 2.34 -2.77 -21.18
C GLN A 137 3.42 -1.71 -20.91
N THR A 138 3.32 -0.52 -21.50
CA THR A 138 4.26 0.57 -21.19
C THR A 138 4.19 0.97 -19.70
N TYR A 139 3.01 0.87 -19.08
CA TYR A 139 2.85 1.13 -17.65
C TYR A 139 3.45 0.03 -16.77
N ALA A 140 3.44 -1.22 -17.20
CA ALA A 140 4.13 -2.30 -16.49
C ALA A 140 5.65 -2.08 -16.49
N VAL A 141 6.22 -1.62 -17.62
CA VAL A 141 7.64 -1.26 -17.72
C VAL A 141 7.97 -0.07 -16.80
N LYS A 142 7.12 0.96 -16.75
CA LYS A 142 7.28 2.10 -15.83
C LYS A 142 7.23 1.67 -14.35
N ALA A 143 6.31 0.78 -14.00
CA ALA A 143 6.22 0.22 -12.65
C ALA A 143 7.50 -0.54 -12.27
N LEU A 144 8.03 -1.34 -13.18
CA LEU A 144 9.29 -2.06 -12.99
C LEU A 144 10.48 -1.10 -12.82
N ASP A 145 10.54 -0.02 -13.60
CA ASP A 145 11.57 1.01 -13.43
C ASP A 145 11.49 1.69 -12.06
N LEU A 146 10.28 2.04 -11.62
CA LEU A 146 10.09 2.58 -10.26
C LEU A 146 10.56 1.61 -9.18
N PHE A 147 10.27 0.32 -9.31
CA PHE A 147 10.73 -0.68 -8.35
C PHE A 147 12.26 -0.76 -8.29
N LYS A 148 12.93 -0.77 -9.44
CA LYS A 148 14.41 -0.75 -9.50
C LYS A 148 14.99 0.52 -8.85
N ARG A 149 14.35 1.67 -9.07
CA ARG A 149 14.73 2.93 -8.40
C ARG A 149 14.53 2.84 -6.89
N MET A 150 13.42 2.27 -6.43
CA MET A 150 13.17 2.07 -5.00
C MET A 150 14.27 1.21 -4.35
N GLN A 151 14.66 0.10 -4.99
CA GLN A 151 15.77 -0.74 -4.52
C GLN A 151 17.08 0.07 -4.46
N TYR A 152 17.41 0.78 -5.53
CA TYR A 152 18.60 1.64 -5.56
C TYR A 152 18.59 2.70 -4.45
N PHE A 153 17.45 3.33 -4.17
CA PHE A 153 17.33 4.33 -3.12
C PHE A 153 17.50 3.73 -1.72
N MET A 154 17.01 2.53 -1.49
CA MET A 154 17.13 1.84 -0.20
C MET A 154 18.53 1.30 0.05
N GLU A 155 19.21 0.83 -0.99
CA GLU A 155 20.52 0.19 -0.91
C GLU A 155 21.68 1.19 -0.94
N THR A 156 21.46 2.41 -1.45
CA THR A 156 22.52 3.40 -1.59
C THR A 156 22.57 4.32 -0.36
N PRO A 157 23.63 4.26 0.44
CA PRO A 157 23.79 5.14 1.61
C PRO A 157 23.69 6.62 1.24
N GLY A 158 22.96 7.38 2.06
CA GLY A 158 22.85 8.84 1.93
C GLY A 158 21.76 9.34 0.97
N ILE A 159 21.15 8.49 0.15
CA ILE A 159 20.01 8.91 -0.72
C ILE A 159 18.76 9.13 0.13
N LEU A 160 18.42 8.17 1.00
CA LEU A 160 17.33 8.33 1.94
C LEU A 160 17.89 8.83 3.28
N ALA A 161 17.36 9.94 3.79
CA ALA A 161 17.70 10.38 5.13
C ALA A 161 17.27 9.31 6.16
N PRO A 162 18.12 8.95 7.13
CA PRO A 162 17.80 7.91 8.11
C PRO A 162 16.61 8.32 8.97
N LYS A 163 15.75 7.35 9.28
CA LYS A 163 14.67 7.52 10.26
C LYS A 163 15.20 7.43 11.69
N TYR A 164 16.17 6.58 11.90
CA TYR A 164 16.79 6.30 13.19
C TYR A 164 18.26 6.62 13.12
N LEU A 165 18.83 7.06 14.25
CA LEU A 165 20.26 7.34 14.35
C LEU A 165 21.03 6.07 14.77
N ASP A 166 22.33 6.05 14.48
CA ASP A 166 23.21 4.93 14.82
C ASP A 166 23.32 4.65 16.33
N THR A 167 22.93 5.61 17.16
CA THR A 167 22.86 5.45 18.61
C THR A 167 21.77 4.50 19.08
N LEU A 168 20.71 4.36 18.29
CA LEU A 168 19.66 3.36 18.49
C LEU A 168 19.12 2.92 17.12
N PRO A 169 19.87 2.04 16.42
CA PRO A 169 19.48 1.58 15.10
C PRO A 169 18.22 0.72 15.20
N MET A 170 17.25 1.02 14.33
CA MET A 170 15.98 0.32 14.26
C MET A 170 15.53 0.19 12.81
N LYS A 171 14.63 -0.77 12.55
CA LYS A 171 13.93 -0.90 11.27
C LYS A 171 12.43 -1.03 11.48
N GLY A 172 11.66 -0.56 10.51
CA GLY A 172 10.19 -0.58 10.54
C GLY A 172 9.59 -1.66 9.68
N HIS A 173 8.52 -2.25 10.15
CA HIS A 173 7.72 -3.27 9.46
C HIS A 173 7.11 -2.78 8.14
N SER A 174 6.70 -1.52 8.07
CA SER A 174 5.96 -0.95 6.94
C SER A 174 6.68 -1.07 5.58
N ILE A 175 8.01 -1.08 5.56
CA ILE A 175 8.78 -1.28 4.32
C ILE A 175 8.69 -2.73 3.86
N THR A 176 8.86 -3.69 4.75
CA THR A 176 8.74 -5.13 4.42
C THR A 176 7.33 -5.44 3.91
N MET A 177 6.32 -4.90 4.58
CA MET A 177 4.92 -5.03 4.18
C MET A 177 4.65 -4.51 2.76
N ILE A 178 5.05 -3.27 2.46
CA ILE A 178 4.75 -2.66 1.15
C ILE A 178 5.50 -3.36 0.00
N LEU A 179 6.70 -3.88 0.24
CA LEU A 179 7.47 -4.60 -0.78
C LEU A 179 6.80 -5.91 -1.21
N ILE A 180 6.10 -6.62 -0.31
CA ILE A 180 5.30 -7.79 -0.66
C ILE A 180 4.24 -7.39 -1.70
N ASN A 181 3.50 -6.32 -1.44
CA ASN A 181 2.45 -5.85 -2.35
C ASN A 181 3.01 -5.37 -3.69
N VAL A 182 4.01 -4.48 -3.66
CA VAL A 182 4.59 -3.91 -4.89
C VAL A 182 5.15 -5.00 -5.78
N ALA A 183 5.95 -5.92 -5.23
CA ALA A 183 6.53 -7.03 -6.00
C ALA A 183 5.45 -7.95 -6.58
N SER A 184 4.39 -8.25 -5.82
CA SER A 184 3.27 -9.06 -6.28
C SER A 184 2.52 -8.40 -7.44
N ARG A 185 2.24 -7.09 -7.36
CA ARG A 185 1.54 -6.37 -8.44
C ARG A 185 2.38 -6.25 -9.71
N ILE A 186 3.67 -5.98 -9.57
CA ILE A 186 4.59 -5.93 -10.72
C ILE A 186 4.69 -7.30 -11.38
N ARG A 187 4.91 -8.39 -10.60
CA ARG A 187 4.93 -9.76 -11.11
C ARG A 187 3.73 -10.07 -11.99
N GLN A 188 2.53 -9.71 -11.52
CA GLN A 188 1.29 -9.92 -12.27
C GLN A 188 1.23 -9.07 -13.55
N ALA A 189 1.67 -7.82 -13.51
CA ALA A 189 1.63 -6.93 -14.66
C ALA A 189 2.61 -7.31 -15.77
N ILE A 190 3.84 -7.72 -15.41
CA ILE A 190 4.88 -8.13 -16.39
C ILE A 190 4.90 -9.63 -16.66
N GLN A 191 4.12 -10.43 -15.92
CA GLN A 191 4.07 -11.90 -16.01
C GLN A 191 5.46 -12.56 -15.81
N ASP A 192 6.21 -12.11 -14.79
CA ASP A 192 7.56 -12.59 -14.50
C ASP A 192 7.67 -13.17 -13.09
N GLU A 193 7.68 -14.51 -13.00
CA GLU A 193 7.75 -15.27 -11.75
C GLU A 193 9.09 -15.10 -10.99
N SER A 194 10.11 -14.46 -11.57
CA SER A 194 11.37 -14.17 -10.87
C SER A 194 11.18 -13.28 -9.63
N PHE A 195 10.08 -12.51 -9.59
CA PHE A 195 9.67 -11.71 -8.42
C PHE A 195 9.29 -12.56 -7.20
N ASN A 196 9.01 -13.85 -7.36
CA ASN A 196 8.72 -14.75 -6.23
C ASN A 196 9.84 -14.72 -5.19
N GLY A 197 11.10 -14.72 -5.61
CA GLY A 197 12.24 -14.64 -4.69
C GLY A 197 12.26 -13.37 -3.82
N GLN A 198 11.87 -12.23 -4.40
CA GLN A 198 11.76 -10.96 -3.65
C GLN A 198 10.59 -10.98 -2.66
N ILE A 199 9.48 -11.58 -3.05
CA ILE A 199 8.30 -11.72 -2.18
C ILE A 199 8.63 -12.67 -1.02
N ASP A 200 9.25 -13.82 -1.30
CA ASP A 200 9.65 -14.81 -0.31
C ASP A 200 10.64 -14.22 0.71
N ALA A 201 11.64 -13.47 0.24
CA ALA A 201 12.60 -12.78 1.12
C ALA A 201 11.90 -11.78 2.05
N SER A 202 10.86 -11.07 1.58
CA SER A 202 10.08 -10.15 2.40
C SER A 202 9.20 -10.89 3.42
N ILE A 203 8.60 -12.02 3.04
CA ILE A 203 7.82 -12.89 3.93
C ILE A 203 8.73 -13.49 5.02
N ASP A 204 9.91 -13.98 4.65
CA ASP A 204 10.88 -14.51 5.59
C ASP A 204 11.36 -13.45 6.58
N GLN A 205 11.64 -12.23 6.08
CA GLN A 205 11.98 -11.11 6.94
C GLN A 205 10.84 -10.75 7.91
N LEU A 206 9.59 -10.76 7.44
CA LEU A 206 8.42 -10.53 8.28
C LEU A 206 8.36 -11.52 9.44
N ARG A 207 8.50 -12.83 9.14
CA ARG A 207 8.48 -13.90 10.14
C ARG A 207 9.63 -13.78 11.14
N LYS A 208 10.83 -13.58 10.64
CA LYS A 208 12.05 -13.61 11.43
C LYS A 208 12.18 -12.38 12.33
N ASP A 209 11.88 -11.20 11.78
CA ASP A 209 12.26 -9.95 12.42
C ASP A 209 11.11 -9.26 13.16
N PHE A 210 9.87 -9.41 12.70
CA PHE A 210 8.73 -8.64 13.23
C PHE A 210 7.70 -9.47 14.00
N MET A 211 7.63 -10.80 13.74
CA MET A 211 6.75 -11.68 14.50
C MET A 211 7.41 -12.01 15.86
N HIS A 212 6.74 -11.61 16.93
CA HIS A 212 7.17 -11.85 18.32
C HIS A 212 6.08 -12.65 19.07
N PRO A 213 6.10 -13.99 18.97
CA PRO A 213 5.09 -14.84 19.60
C PRO A 213 5.01 -14.70 21.12
N GLU A 214 6.13 -14.39 21.76
CA GLU A 214 6.22 -14.15 23.20
C GLU A 214 5.38 -12.95 23.66
N PHE A 215 5.21 -11.95 22.79
CA PHE A 215 4.35 -10.79 23.02
C PHE A 215 2.98 -10.91 22.35
N LYS A 216 2.74 -12.01 21.62
CA LYS A 216 1.55 -12.18 20.77
C LYS A 216 1.36 -10.98 19.84
N ALA A 217 2.41 -10.58 19.16
CA ALA A 217 2.43 -9.35 18.38
C ALA A 217 3.24 -9.46 17.09
N LEU A 218 2.81 -8.69 16.09
CA LEU A 218 3.63 -8.22 15.00
C LEU A 218 4.06 -6.79 15.36
N LEU A 219 5.36 -6.61 15.65
CA LEU A 219 5.88 -5.32 16.10
C LEU A 219 6.08 -4.35 14.92
N GLU A 220 5.73 -3.08 15.14
CA GLU A 220 5.92 -2.03 14.13
C GLU A 220 7.40 -1.66 13.94
N THR A 221 8.21 -1.80 14.98
CA THR A 221 9.62 -1.40 14.98
C THR A 221 10.45 -2.35 15.82
N VAL A 222 11.56 -2.79 15.27
CA VAL A 222 12.51 -3.72 15.90
C VAL A 222 13.95 -3.25 15.68
N GLY A 223 14.90 -3.88 16.35
CA GLY A 223 16.34 -3.70 16.08
C GLY A 223 16.73 -4.23 14.69
N PRO A 224 17.98 -3.98 14.25
CA PRO A 224 18.45 -4.33 12.91
C PRO A 224 18.30 -5.82 12.55
N ASN A 225 18.44 -6.73 13.54
CA ASN A 225 18.32 -8.18 13.34
C ASN A 225 16.99 -8.75 13.89
N GLY A 226 15.99 -7.91 14.15
CA GLY A 226 14.72 -8.31 14.71
C GLY A 226 14.65 -8.28 16.24
N GLU A 227 15.65 -7.69 16.91
CA GLU A 227 15.66 -7.63 18.36
C GLU A 227 14.52 -6.76 18.90
N PHE A 228 13.86 -7.22 19.97
CA PHE A 228 12.93 -6.39 20.72
C PHE A 228 13.68 -5.24 21.40
N ILE A 229 13.17 -4.02 21.22
CA ILE A 229 13.70 -2.81 21.85
C ILE A 229 12.74 -2.36 22.93
N ASP A 230 13.20 -2.42 24.20
CA ASP A 230 12.36 -2.02 25.33
C ASP A 230 12.23 -0.49 25.44
N SER A 231 11.42 0.06 24.55
CA SER A 231 11.08 1.49 24.45
C SER A 231 9.65 1.68 23.94
N ASN A 232 9.11 2.89 24.04
CA ASN A 232 7.79 3.19 23.47
C ASN A 232 7.70 2.82 21.98
N MET A 233 8.76 3.07 21.22
CA MET A 233 8.78 2.75 19.79
C MET A 233 8.83 1.23 19.55
N GLY A 234 9.67 0.50 20.28
CA GLY A 234 9.80 -0.95 20.12
C GLY A 234 8.59 -1.73 20.67
N ARG A 235 7.81 -1.13 21.56
CA ARG A 235 6.54 -1.70 22.06
C ARG A 235 5.34 -1.34 21.18
N THR A 236 5.54 -0.55 20.12
CA THR A 236 4.44 -0.11 19.25
C THR A 236 3.93 -1.25 18.42
N ILE A 237 2.63 -1.45 18.44
CA ILE A 237 1.86 -2.32 17.56
C ILE A 237 0.92 -1.43 16.76
N ASN A 238 0.88 -1.63 15.45
CA ASN A 238 -0.07 -0.96 14.57
C ASN A 238 -1.07 -1.97 14.00
N PRO A 239 -2.24 -2.15 14.62
CA PRO A 239 -3.21 -3.14 14.16
C PRO A 239 -3.65 -2.93 12.72
N GLY A 240 -3.71 -1.67 12.24
CA GLY A 240 -4.03 -1.36 10.86
C GLY A 240 -2.99 -1.93 9.88
N HIS A 241 -1.71 -1.71 10.14
CA HIS A 241 -0.63 -2.30 9.33
C HIS A 241 -0.61 -3.83 9.43
N CYS A 242 -0.93 -4.41 10.59
CA CYS A 242 -1.01 -5.85 10.74
C CYS A 242 -2.13 -6.44 9.86
N ILE A 243 -3.31 -5.82 9.85
CA ILE A 243 -4.44 -6.26 8.99
C ILE A 243 -4.08 -6.07 7.51
N GLU A 244 -3.44 -4.98 7.15
CA GLU A 244 -2.98 -4.73 5.77
C GLU A 244 -1.95 -5.78 5.33
N THR A 245 -1.02 -6.15 6.22
CA THR A 245 -0.07 -7.24 5.97
C THR A 245 -0.77 -8.59 5.77
N ALA A 246 -1.74 -8.91 6.62
CA ALA A 246 -2.53 -10.13 6.48
C ALA A 246 -3.27 -10.16 5.14
N TRP A 247 -3.84 -9.03 4.70
CA TRP A 247 -4.47 -8.92 3.40
C TRP A 247 -3.48 -9.16 2.25
N PHE A 248 -2.30 -8.53 2.26
CA PHE A 248 -1.29 -8.73 1.21
C PHE A 248 -0.82 -10.19 1.14
N LEU A 249 -0.65 -10.84 2.29
CA LEU A 249 -0.30 -12.26 2.35
C LEU A 249 -1.43 -13.16 1.81
N LEU A 250 -2.70 -12.84 2.08
CA LEU A 250 -3.83 -13.59 1.54
C LEU A 250 -3.96 -13.44 0.02
N GLU A 251 -3.71 -12.25 -0.52
CA GLU A 251 -3.63 -12.05 -1.97
C GLU A 251 -2.49 -12.87 -2.60
N GLU A 252 -1.33 -12.92 -1.93
CA GLU A 252 -0.21 -13.73 -2.37
C GLU A 252 -0.50 -15.24 -2.26
N ALA A 253 -1.09 -15.69 -1.16
CA ALA A 253 -1.52 -17.08 -0.98
C ALA A 253 -2.51 -17.50 -2.06
N LYS A 254 -3.49 -16.63 -2.38
CA LYS A 254 -4.46 -16.85 -3.44
C LYS A 254 -3.78 -16.97 -4.81
N TYR A 255 -2.82 -16.11 -5.13
CA TYR A 255 -2.05 -16.20 -6.36
C TYR A 255 -1.30 -17.54 -6.49
N ARG A 256 -0.77 -18.06 -5.37
CA ARG A 256 -0.09 -19.35 -5.28
C ARG A 256 -1.04 -20.53 -4.97
N ASN A 257 -2.29 -20.47 -5.46
CA ASN A 257 -3.30 -21.51 -5.28
C ASN A 257 -3.61 -21.81 -3.80
N TRP A 258 -3.71 -20.80 -2.96
CA TRP A 258 -3.96 -20.89 -1.53
C TRP A 258 -2.84 -21.64 -0.80
N ASP A 259 -1.60 -21.24 -1.06
CA ASP A 259 -0.45 -21.76 -0.33
C ASP A 259 -0.74 -21.77 1.17
N LYS A 260 -0.58 -22.98 1.77
CA LYS A 260 -1.03 -23.23 3.14
C LYS A 260 -0.20 -22.42 4.16
N ASP A 261 1.09 -22.36 3.96
CA ASP A 261 2.04 -21.74 4.88
C ASP A 261 1.88 -20.21 4.92
N ILE A 262 1.67 -19.59 3.76
CA ILE A 262 1.37 -18.16 3.65
C ILE A 262 -0.02 -17.86 4.21
N THR A 263 -1.01 -18.72 3.96
CA THR A 263 -2.37 -18.56 4.49
C THR A 263 -2.38 -18.63 6.02
N GLU A 264 -1.68 -19.60 6.63
CA GLU A 264 -1.58 -19.73 8.09
C GLU A 264 -0.89 -18.53 8.72
N LEU A 265 0.17 -18.01 8.09
CA LEU A 265 0.83 -16.80 8.55
C LEU A 265 -0.12 -15.60 8.52
N ALA A 266 -0.83 -15.41 7.42
CA ALA A 266 -1.77 -14.29 7.28
C ALA A 266 -2.88 -14.32 8.34
N LEU A 267 -3.48 -15.49 8.56
CA LEU A 267 -4.52 -15.66 9.57
C LEU A 267 -3.96 -15.44 10.99
N THR A 268 -2.75 -15.91 11.28
CA THR A 268 -2.08 -15.66 12.56
C THR A 268 -1.91 -14.16 12.80
N ILE A 269 -1.40 -13.42 11.82
CA ILE A 269 -1.20 -11.96 11.93
C ILE A 269 -2.54 -11.24 12.11
N PHE A 270 -3.58 -11.67 11.39
CA PHE A 270 -4.92 -11.12 11.53
C PHE A 270 -5.50 -11.32 12.93
N ASP A 271 -5.41 -12.54 13.47
CA ASP A 271 -5.89 -12.86 14.82
C ASP A 271 -5.14 -12.06 15.90
N LEU A 272 -3.82 -11.94 15.78
CA LEU A 272 -3.01 -11.11 16.67
C LEU A 272 -3.45 -9.64 16.62
N SER A 273 -3.79 -9.12 15.44
CA SER A 273 -4.27 -7.75 15.28
C SER A 273 -5.58 -7.50 16.03
N LEU A 274 -6.51 -8.47 15.97
CA LEU A 274 -7.80 -8.39 16.64
C LEU A 274 -7.66 -8.36 18.18
N ILE A 275 -6.68 -9.06 18.74
CA ILE A 275 -6.39 -9.02 20.18
C ILE A 275 -6.08 -7.59 20.62
N HIS A 276 -5.26 -6.86 19.86
CA HIS A 276 -4.85 -5.50 20.19
C HIS A 276 -5.94 -4.44 19.92
N ILE A 277 -6.97 -4.77 19.15
CA ILE A 277 -8.15 -3.92 18.93
C ILE A 277 -9.20 -4.15 20.03
N SER A 278 -9.52 -5.42 20.30
CA SER A 278 -10.64 -5.79 21.18
C SER A 278 -10.28 -5.83 22.66
N GLU A 279 -9.00 -6.03 23.01
CA GLU A 279 -8.53 -6.13 24.40
C GLU A 279 -7.34 -5.18 24.71
N PRO A 280 -7.43 -3.88 24.39
CA PRO A 280 -6.29 -2.97 24.52
C PRO A 280 -5.78 -2.81 25.96
N THR A 281 -6.63 -3.08 26.96
CA THR A 281 -6.28 -2.93 28.37
C THR A 281 -5.42 -4.07 28.94
N ARG A 282 -5.41 -5.25 28.31
CA ARG A 282 -4.59 -6.38 28.77
C ARG A 282 -3.10 -6.21 28.45
N HIS A 283 -2.75 -5.35 27.52
CA HIS A 283 -1.37 -5.15 27.06
C HIS A 283 -0.71 -3.89 27.62
N SER A 284 -1.42 -3.07 28.38
CA SER A 284 -0.85 -1.88 29.05
C SER A 284 0.00 -2.23 30.29
N LEU A 285 0.16 -3.50 30.62
CA LEU A 285 0.90 -4.00 31.80
C LEU A 285 2.17 -4.79 31.42
N ILE A 286 2.61 -4.72 30.15
CA ILE A 286 3.88 -5.29 29.73
C ILE A 286 4.96 -4.22 29.69
#